data_e899a888c091314be8572fd81c71de4c
#
_entry.id   e899a888c091314be8572fd81c71de4c
#
_cell.length_a   1.000
_cell.length_b   1.000
_cell.length_c   1.000
_cell.angle_alpha   90.00
_cell.angle_beta   90.00
_cell.angle_gamma   90.00
#
_symmetry.space_group_name_H-M   'P 1'
#
loop_
_entity.id
_entity.type
_entity.pdbx_description
1 polymer ?
#
loop_
_entity_poly.entity_id
_entity_poly.type
_entity_poly.pdbx_seq_one_letter_code
_entity_poly.pdbx_strand_id
1 'polypeptide(L)'
;VTSINPIDINTLAGTLTTPKNKKNFPVVVLITGSGQQNRDEEIFGHKSFWVIADDFAKKGIAVLRLDDRGIGGSDKGNNTTPTSQNFATDINAAVNFLALKGYKNIGLAGHSEGGMIAPMVASQNNKVKFVVSMAGPGIPIEELLQLQSKAVAKLDGASDVDLKMNEELNKKLYNVAKNGATTENIKLEIKKVLIEDL
;
A
#
# COMPACT_ATOMS: atom_id res chain seq x y z
N VAL A 1 5.92 -18.56 -9.49
CA VAL A 1 6.26 -17.56 -8.45
C VAL A 1 7.48 -16.81 -8.91
N THR A 2 7.49 -15.51 -8.77
CA THR A 2 8.60 -14.63 -9.16
C THR A 2 9.27 -14.12 -7.90
N SER A 3 10.59 -14.20 -7.83
CA SER A 3 11.38 -13.60 -6.74
C SER A 3 12.10 -12.36 -7.24
N ILE A 4 12.05 -11.31 -6.47
CA ILE A 4 12.66 -10.00 -6.74
C ILE A 4 13.48 -9.63 -5.51
N ASN A 5 14.65 -9.04 -5.68
CA ASN A 5 15.55 -8.70 -4.59
C ASN A 5 15.64 -7.17 -4.44
N PRO A 6 14.87 -6.59 -3.53
CA PRO A 6 15.02 -5.19 -3.12
C PRO A 6 16.32 -4.94 -2.34
N ILE A 7 16.63 -3.68 -2.09
CA ILE A 7 17.91 -3.30 -1.47
C ILE A 7 18.00 -3.75 0.00
N ASP A 8 16.89 -3.74 0.74
CA ASP A 8 16.84 -3.96 2.18
C ASP A 8 16.13 -5.24 2.63
N ILE A 9 15.72 -6.08 1.67
CA ILE A 9 15.21 -7.43 1.90
C ILE A 9 15.80 -8.40 0.86
N ASN A 10 15.96 -9.68 1.23
CA ASN A 10 16.56 -10.66 0.32
C ASN A 10 15.63 -11.08 -0.81
N THR A 11 14.34 -11.20 -0.53
CA THR A 11 13.37 -11.70 -1.50
C THR A 11 12.02 -11.02 -1.34
N LEU A 12 11.49 -10.52 -2.44
CA LEU A 12 10.10 -10.12 -2.59
C LEU A 12 9.42 -11.11 -3.54
N ALA A 13 8.44 -11.85 -3.03
CA ALA A 13 7.74 -12.89 -3.78
C ALA A 13 6.53 -12.33 -4.51
N GLY A 14 6.28 -12.85 -5.71
CA GLY A 14 5.13 -12.40 -6.50
C GLY A 14 4.66 -13.40 -7.53
N THR A 15 3.59 -13.03 -8.21
CA THR A 15 3.04 -13.75 -9.36
C THR A 15 2.88 -12.81 -10.54
N LEU A 16 3.58 -13.13 -11.63
CA LEU A 16 3.41 -12.45 -12.91
C LEU A 16 2.43 -13.25 -13.76
N THR A 17 1.24 -12.70 -13.95
CA THR A 17 0.20 -13.24 -14.85
C THR A 17 0.34 -12.57 -16.21
N THR A 18 0.45 -13.37 -17.28
CA THR A 18 0.67 -12.85 -18.63
C THR A 18 -0.44 -13.28 -19.60
N PRO A 19 -0.76 -12.45 -20.60
CA PRO A 19 -1.68 -12.83 -21.67
C PRO A 19 -1.18 -14.05 -22.45
N LYS A 20 -2.10 -14.96 -22.80
CA LYS A 20 -1.79 -16.06 -23.73
C LYS A 20 -1.71 -15.53 -25.16
N ASN A 21 -0.78 -16.08 -25.94
CA ASN A 21 -0.66 -15.85 -27.39
C ASN A 21 -0.45 -14.37 -27.81
N LYS A 22 0.03 -13.50 -26.93
CA LYS A 22 0.41 -12.12 -27.25
C LYS A 22 1.89 -11.90 -27.03
N LYS A 23 2.50 -11.04 -27.86
CA LYS A 23 3.83 -10.46 -27.68
C LYS A 23 3.66 -8.94 -27.51
N ASN A 24 4.58 -8.29 -26.78
CA ASN A 24 4.60 -6.84 -26.61
C ASN A 24 3.33 -6.26 -25.93
N PHE A 25 2.96 -6.81 -24.79
CA PHE A 25 1.85 -6.30 -23.96
C PHE A 25 2.35 -5.37 -22.83
N PRO A 26 1.52 -4.44 -22.38
CA PRO A 26 1.82 -3.65 -21.18
C PRO A 26 1.76 -4.53 -19.93
N VAL A 27 2.44 -4.11 -18.88
CA VAL A 27 2.41 -4.79 -17.59
C VAL A 27 2.06 -3.78 -16.49
N VAL A 28 1.22 -4.18 -15.57
CA VAL A 28 0.81 -3.40 -14.41
C VAL A 28 1.31 -4.08 -13.14
N VAL A 29 1.94 -3.33 -12.25
CA VAL A 29 2.20 -3.77 -10.88
C VAL A 29 1.02 -3.33 -10.03
N LEU A 30 0.35 -4.26 -9.36
CA LEU A 30 -0.68 -3.95 -8.37
C LEU A 30 -0.02 -3.71 -7.01
N ILE A 31 -0.46 -2.65 -6.34
CA ILE A 31 0.08 -2.19 -5.05
C ILE A 31 -1.05 -2.19 -4.03
N THR A 32 -0.89 -2.96 -2.98
CA THR A 32 -1.86 -3.19 -1.92
C THR A 32 -2.16 -1.94 -1.09
N GLY A 33 -3.27 -1.96 -0.37
CA GLY A 33 -3.64 -0.93 0.60
C GLY A 33 -2.88 -1.07 1.91
N SER A 34 -3.33 -0.32 2.92
CA SER A 34 -2.68 -0.24 4.23
C SER A 34 -2.58 -1.58 4.95
N GLY A 35 -1.49 -1.75 5.68
CA GLY A 35 -1.12 -2.99 6.36
C GLY A 35 -0.30 -3.91 5.47
N GLN A 36 0.14 -5.04 6.05
CA GLN A 36 0.88 -6.05 5.31
C GLN A 36 -0.10 -7.06 4.71
N GLN A 37 -0.15 -7.13 3.39
CA GLN A 37 -1.13 -7.94 2.65
C GLN A 37 -0.47 -8.95 1.73
N ASN A 38 -1.20 -10.02 1.42
CA ASN A 38 -0.77 -10.96 0.40
C ASN A 38 -1.01 -10.40 -1.01
N ARG A 39 -0.38 -11.02 -2.00
CA ARG A 39 -0.44 -10.62 -3.43
C ARG A 39 -1.83 -10.53 -4.03
N ASP A 40 -2.84 -11.10 -3.37
CA ASP A 40 -4.21 -11.15 -3.86
C ASP A 40 -5.08 -10.04 -3.26
N GLU A 41 -4.51 -9.25 -2.31
CA GLU A 41 -5.26 -8.27 -1.50
C GLU A 41 -6.54 -8.91 -0.96
N GLU A 42 -6.36 -10.02 -0.22
CA GLU A 42 -7.45 -10.84 0.26
C GLU A 42 -8.08 -10.24 1.50
N ILE A 43 -9.30 -9.73 1.34
CA ILE A 43 -10.10 -9.12 2.42
C ILE A 43 -11.42 -9.89 2.51
N PHE A 44 -11.77 -10.41 3.69
CA PHE A 44 -12.99 -11.20 3.92
C PHE A 44 -13.17 -12.37 2.94
N GLY A 45 -12.08 -13.02 2.53
CA GLY A 45 -12.10 -14.13 1.58
C GLY A 45 -12.21 -13.72 0.11
N HIS A 46 -12.30 -12.42 -0.19
CA HIS A 46 -12.29 -11.89 -1.55
C HIS A 46 -10.86 -11.57 -2.00
N LYS A 47 -10.47 -12.10 -3.16
CA LYS A 47 -9.12 -11.94 -3.75
C LYS A 47 -9.16 -10.92 -4.88
N SER A 48 -9.30 -9.65 -4.52
CA SER A 48 -9.55 -8.56 -5.47
C SER A 48 -8.47 -8.45 -6.54
N PHE A 49 -7.22 -8.54 -6.18
CA PHE A 49 -6.10 -8.44 -7.13
C PHE A 49 -5.97 -9.68 -8.02
N TRP A 50 -6.35 -10.85 -7.53
CA TRP A 50 -6.40 -12.04 -8.38
C TRP A 50 -7.44 -11.89 -9.50
N VAL A 51 -8.62 -11.37 -9.17
CA VAL A 51 -9.71 -11.12 -10.15
C VAL A 51 -9.26 -10.09 -11.20
N ILE A 52 -8.66 -8.99 -10.76
CA ILE A 52 -8.12 -7.95 -11.66
C ILE A 52 -7.05 -8.55 -12.60
N ALA A 53 -6.15 -9.37 -12.06
CA ALA A 53 -5.07 -9.96 -12.85
C ALA A 53 -5.58 -10.95 -13.90
N ASP A 54 -6.61 -11.74 -13.58
CA ASP A 54 -7.25 -12.66 -14.52
C ASP A 54 -7.95 -11.90 -15.66
N ASP A 55 -8.74 -10.88 -15.32
CA ASP A 55 -9.45 -10.06 -16.32
C ASP A 55 -8.47 -9.29 -17.23
N PHE A 56 -7.42 -8.67 -16.63
CA PHE A 56 -6.42 -7.93 -17.40
C PHE A 56 -5.64 -8.85 -18.35
N ALA A 57 -5.27 -10.05 -17.89
CA ALA A 57 -4.56 -11.01 -18.74
C ALA A 57 -5.41 -11.45 -19.95
N LYS A 58 -6.72 -11.65 -19.76
CA LYS A 58 -7.68 -11.94 -20.84
C LYS A 58 -7.78 -10.79 -21.84
N LYS A 59 -7.64 -9.54 -21.37
CA LYS A 59 -7.66 -8.32 -22.19
C LYS A 59 -6.29 -7.95 -22.78
N GLY A 60 -5.25 -8.72 -22.51
CA GLY A 60 -3.94 -8.53 -23.11
C GLY A 60 -3.00 -7.63 -22.35
N ILE A 61 -3.20 -7.50 -21.04
CA ILE A 61 -2.37 -6.74 -20.10
C ILE A 61 -1.76 -7.73 -19.10
N ALA A 62 -0.45 -7.74 -18.93
CA ALA A 62 0.18 -8.51 -17.87
C ALA A 62 0.04 -7.83 -16.51
N VAL A 63 0.02 -8.62 -15.44
CA VAL A 63 -0.11 -8.12 -14.07
C VAL A 63 0.90 -8.78 -13.16
N LEU A 64 1.70 -7.99 -12.47
CA LEU A 64 2.55 -8.42 -11.37
C LEU A 64 1.86 -8.09 -10.03
N ARG A 65 1.67 -9.13 -9.22
CA ARG A 65 1.13 -9.04 -7.86
C ARG A 65 2.19 -9.52 -6.89
N LEU A 66 2.39 -8.80 -5.80
CA LEU A 66 3.45 -9.06 -4.83
C LEU A 66 2.85 -9.35 -3.45
N ASP A 67 3.47 -10.27 -2.73
CA ASP A 67 3.29 -10.34 -1.28
C ASP A 67 4.09 -9.19 -0.66
N ASP A 68 3.50 -8.45 0.24
CA ASP A 68 4.20 -7.42 0.98
C ASP A 68 5.34 -8.03 1.81
N ARG A 69 6.35 -7.22 2.14
CA ARG A 69 7.44 -7.68 2.99
C ARG A 69 6.92 -8.29 4.29
N GLY A 70 7.43 -9.47 4.64
CA GLY A 70 7.02 -10.23 5.82
C GLY A 70 5.74 -11.06 5.66
N ILE A 71 5.13 -11.07 4.48
CA ILE A 71 3.92 -11.84 4.18
C ILE A 71 4.20 -12.89 3.10
N GLY A 72 3.48 -14.00 3.17
CA GLY A 72 3.53 -15.05 2.16
C GLY A 72 4.94 -15.56 1.90
N GLY A 73 5.45 -15.36 0.70
CA GLY A 73 6.79 -15.75 0.31
C GLY A 73 7.83 -14.62 0.35
N SER A 74 7.46 -13.43 0.83
CA SER A 74 8.36 -12.27 0.93
C SER A 74 9.08 -12.24 2.26
N ASP A 75 10.39 -11.94 2.23
CA ASP A 75 11.18 -11.75 3.45
C ASP A 75 10.73 -10.50 4.22
N LYS A 76 10.86 -10.56 5.54
CA LYS A 76 10.48 -9.45 6.43
C LYS A 76 11.45 -8.27 6.33
N GLY A 77 12.71 -8.53 6.01
CA GLY A 77 13.77 -7.54 6.09
C GLY A 77 14.11 -7.15 7.52
N ASN A 78 14.87 -6.07 7.66
CA ASN A 78 15.36 -5.59 8.95
C ASN A 78 14.36 -4.67 9.69
N ASN A 79 13.30 -4.22 8.99
CA ASN A 79 12.32 -3.29 9.55
C ASN A 79 11.09 -4.05 10.08
N THR A 80 10.85 -3.95 11.38
CA THR A 80 9.70 -4.61 12.04
C THR A 80 8.37 -3.89 11.81
N THR A 81 8.42 -2.62 11.47
CA THR A 81 7.26 -1.76 11.15
C THR A 81 7.53 -1.02 9.84
N PRO A 82 7.24 -1.65 8.69
CA PRO A 82 7.48 -1.01 7.41
C PRO A 82 6.59 0.21 7.22
N THR A 83 7.14 1.22 6.57
CA THR A 83 6.45 2.46 6.19
C THR A 83 6.10 2.44 4.71
N SER A 84 5.25 3.38 4.26
CA SER A 84 4.95 3.57 2.83
C SER A 84 6.23 3.78 1.99
N GLN A 85 7.28 4.37 2.57
CA GLN A 85 8.57 4.52 1.89
C GLN A 85 9.27 3.17 1.67
N ASN A 86 9.17 2.23 2.61
CA ASN A 86 9.71 0.88 2.43
C ASN A 86 8.96 0.14 1.33
N PHE A 87 7.63 0.21 1.32
CA PHE A 87 6.81 -0.35 0.23
C PHE A 87 7.12 0.31 -1.12
N ALA A 88 7.33 1.63 -1.17
CA ALA A 88 7.78 2.30 -2.39
C ALA A 88 9.12 1.75 -2.92
N THR A 89 10.05 1.40 -2.03
CA THR A 89 11.32 0.74 -2.40
C THR A 89 11.08 -0.64 -3.03
N ASP A 90 10.15 -1.42 -2.49
CA ASP A 90 9.78 -2.74 -3.02
C ASP A 90 9.16 -2.61 -4.41
N ILE A 91 8.23 -1.68 -4.58
CA ILE A 91 7.60 -1.44 -5.88
C ILE A 91 8.61 -0.93 -6.91
N ASN A 92 9.54 -0.07 -6.49
CA ASN A 92 10.64 0.37 -7.37
C ASN A 92 11.52 -0.81 -7.83
N ALA A 93 11.82 -1.77 -6.94
CA ALA A 93 12.54 -2.99 -7.30
C ALA A 93 11.73 -3.85 -8.29
N ALA A 94 10.42 -3.96 -8.11
CA ALA A 94 9.52 -4.66 -9.03
C ALA A 94 9.51 -4.02 -10.43
N VAL A 95 9.45 -2.70 -10.52
CA VAL A 95 9.55 -1.95 -11.79
C VAL A 95 10.88 -2.23 -12.48
N ASN A 96 11.98 -2.17 -11.72
CA ASN A 96 13.32 -2.46 -12.27
C ASN A 96 13.45 -3.91 -12.75
N PHE A 97 12.92 -4.87 -11.99
CA PHE A 97 12.87 -6.27 -12.39
C PHE A 97 12.12 -6.46 -13.73
N LEU A 98 10.95 -5.86 -13.90
CA LEU A 98 10.18 -5.93 -15.14
C LEU A 98 10.94 -5.29 -16.31
N ALA A 99 11.58 -4.16 -16.09
CA ALA A 99 12.40 -3.50 -17.11
C ALA A 99 13.59 -4.37 -17.55
N LEU A 100 14.27 -5.04 -16.61
CA LEU A 100 15.34 -5.99 -16.91
C LEU A 100 14.85 -7.20 -17.69
N LYS A 101 13.59 -7.60 -17.52
CA LYS A 101 12.93 -8.65 -18.33
C LYS A 101 12.46 -8.16 -19.70
N GLY A 102 12.72 -6.91 -20.06
CA GLY A 102 12.42 -6.35 -21.37
C GLY A 102 11.03 -5.70 -21.51
N TYR A 103 10.25 -5.58 -20.41
CA TYR A 103 8.99 -4.85 -20.44
C TYR A 103 9.25 -3.34 -20.58
N LYS A 104 8.60 -2.70 -21.56
CA LYS A 104 8.78 -1.27 -21.86
C LYS A 104 7.62 -0.40 -21.40
N ASN A 105 6.40 -0.97 -21.38
CA ASN A 105 5.18 -0.29 -20.99
C ASN A 105 4.78 -0.77 -19.59
N ILE A 106 5.40 -0.23 -18.56
CA ILE A 106 5.17 -0.58 -17.15
C ILE A 106 4.28 0.48 -16.52
N GLY A 107 3.16 0.07 -15.97
CA GLY A 107 2.27 0.91 -15.18
C GLY A 107 2.19 0.45 -13.73
N LEU A 108 1.70 1.33 -12.88
CA LEU A 108 1.39 1.06 -11.48
C LEU A 108 -0.11 1.27 -11.25
N ALA A 109 -0.75 0.37 -10.52
CA ALA A 109 -2.12 0.55 -10.07
C ALA A 109 -2.19 0.22 -8.58
N GLY A 110 -2.44 1.23 -7.76
CA GLY A 110 -2.43 1.11 -6.31
C GLY A 110 -3.80 1.35 -5.71
N HIS A 111 -4.16 0.54 -4.71
CA HIS A 111 -5.38 0.69 -3.95
C HIS A 111 -5.09 1.37 -2.60
N SER A 112 -5.92 2.33 -2.21
CA SER A 112 -5.81 3.02 -0.91
C SER A 112 -4.39 3.58 -0.69
N GLU A 113 -3.62 3.11 0.30
CA GLU A 113 -2.21 3.50 0.51
C GLU A 113 -1.35 3.23 -0.73
N GLY A 114 -1.59 2.12 -1.44
CA GLY A 114 -0.94 1.83 -2.71
C GLY A 114 -1.20 2.90 -3.78
N GLY A 115 -2.37 3.55 -3.74
CA GLY A 115 -2.71 4.69 -4.59
C GLY A 115 -1.87 5.95 -4.32
N MET A 116 -1.28 6.07 -3.13
CA MET A 116 -0.27 7.08 -2.77
C MET A 116 1.14 6.61 -3.13
N ILE A 117 1.45 5.33 -2.91
CA ILE A 117 2.78 4.76 -3.22
C ILE A 117 3.07 4.80 -4.73
N ALA A 118 2.07 4.53 -5.56
CA ALA A 118 2.24 4.50 -7.02
C ALA A 118 2.81 5.81 -7.59
N PRO A 119 2.26 7.01 -7.32
CA PRO A 119 2.85 8.27 -7.75
C PRO A 119 4.21 8.56 -7.09
N MET A 120 4.45 8.13 -5.83
CA MET A 120 5.77 8.28 -5.20
C MET A 120 6.85 7.57 -6.01
N VAL A 121 6.59 6.34 -6.44
CA VAL A 121 7.53 5.56 -7.27
C VAL A 121 7.66 6.18 -8.67
N ALA A 122 6.54 6.55 -9.29
CA ALA A 122 6.53 7.10 -10.63
C ALA A 122 7.32 8.42 -10.74
N SER A 123 7.31 9.26 -9.69
CA SER A 123 8.08 10.51 -9.64
C SER A 123 9.59 10.29 -9.64
N GLN A 124 10.06 9.11 -9.24
CA GLN A 124 11.48 8.77 -9.09
C GLN A 124 11.99 7.75 -10.12
N ASN A 125 11.08 7.10 -10.88
CA ASN A 125 11.42 6.04 -11.82
C ASN A 125 10.77 6.26 -13.19
N ASN A 126 11.55 6.76 -14.14
CA ASN A 126 11.11 7.10 -15.50
C ASN A 126 10.68 5.88 -16.36
N LYS A 127 10.88 4.66 -15.88
CA LYS A 127 10.39 3.43 -16.51
C LYS A 127 8.89 3.26 -16.33
N VAL A 128 8.29 3.88 -15.31
CA VAL A 128 6.83 3.94 -15.11
C VAL A 128 6.23 4.86 -16.16
N LYS A 129 5.21 4.36 -16.89
CA LYS A 129 4.57 5.08 -18.01
C LYS A 129 3.20 5.62 -17.67
N PHE A 130 2.51 5.01 -16.72
CA PHE A 130 1.20 5.47 -16.25
C PHE A 130 0.95 5.00 -14.82
N VAL A 131 0.07 5.70 -14.15
CA VAL A 131 -0.37 5.39 -12.78
C VAL A 131 -1.90 5.38 -12.74
N VAL A 132 -2.45 4.41 -12.03
CA VAL A 132 -3.86 4.35 -11.65
C VAL A 132 -3.95 4.38 -10.13
N SER A 133 -4.62 5.37 -9.58
CA SER A 133 -4.90 5.48 -8.16
C SER A 133 -6.34 5.07 -7.89
N MET A 134 -6.54 3.95 -7.23
CA MET A 134 -7.84 3.41 -6.86
C MET A 134 -8.11 3.78 -5.39
N ALA A 135 -9.01 4.71 -5.16
CA ALA A 135 -9.33 5.23 -3.82
C ALA A 135 -8.08 5.68 -3.02
N GLY A 136 -7.05 6.15 -3.71
CA GLY A 136 -5.84 6.65 -3.07
C GLY A 136 -6.05 8.04 -2.47
N PRO A 137 -5.25 8.40 -1.45
CA PRO A 137 -5.28 9.72 -0.83
C PRO A 137 -5.07 10.86 -1.83
N GLY A 138 -6.03 11.79 -1.89
CA GLY A 138 -5.95 13.02 -2.69
C GLY A 138 -5.75 14.29 -1.85
N ILE A 139 -5.70 14.12 -0.52
CA ILE A 139 -5.48 15.17 0.49
C ILE A 139 -4.43 14.69 1.50
N PRO A 140 -3.89 15.55 2.38
CA PRO A 140 -2.98 15.12 3.42
C PRO A 140 -3.52 13.96 4.23
N ILE A 141 -2.68 12.96 4.51
CA ILE A 141 -3.11 11.69 5.12
C ILE A 141 -3.77 11.87 6.49
N GLU A 142 -3.30 12.84 7.28
CA GLU A 142 -3.88 13.18 8.59
C GLU A 142 -5.34 13.62 8.45
N GLU A 143 -5.62 14.50 7.48
CA GLU A 143 -6.97 14.98 7.19
C GLU A 143 -7.85 13.85 6.67
N LEU A 144 -7.33 13.04 5.75
CA LEU A 144 -8.06 11.88 5.22
C LEU A 144 -8.46 10.90 6.32
N LEU A 145 -7.53 10.54 7.21
CA LEU A 145 -7.80 9.58 8.29
C LEU A 145 -8.84 10.10 9.27
N GLN A 146 -8.87 11.42 9.54
CA GLN A 146 -9.93 12.03 10.37
C GLN A 146 -11.29 11.94 9.69
N LEU A 147 -11.36 12.29 8.39
CA LEU A 147 -12.61 12.20 7.62
C LEU A 147 -13.12 10.77 7.54
N GLN A 148 -12.23 9.81 7.30
CA GLN A 148 -12.56 8.40 7.22
C GLN A 148 -13.05 7.86 8.58
N SER A 149 -12.34 8.14 9.68
CA SER A 149 -12.73 7.73 11.02
C SER A 149 -14.12 8.27 11.38
N LYS A 150 -14.37 9.54 11.09
CA LYS A 150 -15.68 10.16 11.31
C LYS A 150 -16.79 9.52 10.49
N ALA A 151 -16.53 9.22 9.21
CA ALA A 151 -17.51 8.59 8.32
C ALA A 151 -17.87 7.18 8.78
N VAL A 152 -16.88 6.38 9.15
CA VAL A 152 -17.08 5.01 9.67
C VAL A 152 -17.83 5.03 10.99
N ALA A 153 -17.40 5.84 11.98
CA ALA A 153 -18.07 5.94 13.27
C ALA A 153 -19.54 6.37 13.13
N LYS A 154 -19.83 7.29 12.19
CA LYS A 154 -21.21 7.70 11.92
C LYS A 154 -22.06 6.56 11.34
N LEU A 155 -21.50 5.72 10.46
CA LEU A 155 -22.18 4.54 9.92
C LEU A 155 -22.46 3.51 11.02
N ASP A 156 -21.56 3.38 12.00
CA ASP A 156 -21.70 2.51 13.17
C ASP A 156 -22.65 3.08 14.25
N GLY A 157 -23.26 4.23 14.00
CA GLY A 157 -24.28 4.82 14.86
C GLY A 157 -23.75 5.72 15.97
N ALA A 158 -22.49 6.19 15.88
CA ALA A 158 -21.94 7.12 16.86
C ALA A 158 -22.72 8.45 16.89
N SER A 159 -22.96 8.97 18.11
CA SER A 159 -23.61 10.25 18.29
C SER A 159 -22.70 11.43 17.88
N ASP A 160 -23.26 12.62 17.67
CA ASP A 160 -22.46 13.81 17.36
C ASP A 160 -21.47 14.16 18.48
N VAL A 161 -21.77 13.80 19.72
CA VAL A 161 -20.86 13.98 20.87
C VAL A 161 -19.68 13.02 20.74
N ASP A 162 -19.93 11.74 20.45
CA ASP A 162 -18.88 10.73 20.27
C ASP A 162 -17.99 11.08 19.06
N LEU A 163 -18.58 11.56 17.97
CA LEU A 163 -17.83 11.99 16.77
C LEU A 163 -16.87 13.13 17.09
N LYS A 164 -17.32 14.10 17.91
CA LYS A 164 -16.48 15.23 18.33
C LYS A 164 -15.36 14.79 19.26
N MET A 165 -15.66 13.94 20.24
CA MET A 165 -14.65 13.36 21.15
C MET A 165 -13.59 12.56 20.36
N ASN A 166 -14.02 11.73 19.42
CA ASN A 166 -13.12 10.97 18.54
C ASN A 166 -12.23 11.89 17.69
N GLU A 167 -12.78 12.97 17.16
CA GLU A 167 -12.01 13.95 16.38
C GLU A 167 -10.93 14.63 17.24
N GLU A 168 -11.25 15.03 18.47
CA GLU A 168 -10.31 15.64 19.40
C GLU A 168 -9.21 14.65 19.83
N LEU A 169 -9.58 13.42 20.16
CA LEU A 169 -8.64 12.36 20.49
C LEU A 169 -7.68 12.07 19.32
N ASN A 170 -8.21 11.89 18.12
CA ASN A 170 -7.38 11.64 16.93
C ASN A 170 -6.41 12.79 16.66
N LYS A 171 -6.83 14.06 16.83
CA LYS A 171 -5.91 15.20 16.71
C LYS A 171 -4.74 15.12 17.70
N LYS A 172 -5.02 14.77 18.97
CA LYS A 172 -3.97 14.57 19.98
C LYS A 172 -3.02 13.46 19.56
N LEU A 173 -3.54 12.30 19.15
CA LEU A 173 -2.74 11.13 18.73
C LEU A 173 -1.87 11.44 17.51
N TYR A 174 -2.41 12.09 16.48
CA TYR A 174 -1.63 12.48 15.30
C TYR A 174 -0.56 13.52 15.62
N ASN A 175 -0.86 14.46 16.52
CA ASN A 175 0.13 15.43 16.97
C ASN A 175 1.31 14.74 17.67
N VAL A 176 1.03 13.76 18.53
CA VAL A 176 2.07 12.94 19.19
C VAL A 176 2.89 12.16 18.15
N ALA A 177 2.23 11.50 17.19
CA ALA A 177 2.90 10.74 16.15
C ALA A 177 3.81 11.62 15.27
N LYS A 178 3.39 12.85 14.98
CA LYS A 178 4.09 13.80 14.12
C LYS A 178 5.30 14.45 14.81
N ASN A 179 5.20 14.71 16.10
CA ASN A 179 6.20 15.46 16.86
C ASN A 179 7.08 14.58 17.77
N GLY A 180 6.80 13.29 17.87
CA GLY A 180 7.57 12.37 18.71
C GLY A 180 8.98 12.12 18.14
N ALA A 181 9.99 12.26 19.00
CA ALA A 181 11.40 12.13 18.59
C ALA A 181 11.83 10.67 18.32
N THR A 182 11.22 9.72 18.99
CA THR A 182 11.51 8.28 18.84
C THR A 182 10.24 7.44 18.94
N THR A 183 10.25 6.23 18.38
CA THR A 183 9.13 5.28 18.49
C THR A 183 8.73 5.02 19.95
N GLU A 184 9.67 4.92 20.86
CA GLU A 184 9.38 4.69 22.28
C GLU A 184 8.73 5.91 22.94
N ASN A 185 9.19 7.11 22.64
CA ASN A 185 8.55 8.34 23.11
C ASN A 185 7.12 8.46 22.58
N ILE A 186 6.91 8.17 21.29
CA ILE A 186 5.58 8.18 20.66
C ILE A 186 4.65 7.19 21.38
N LYS A 187 5.08 5.96 21.62
CA LYS A 187 4.27 4.96 22.34
C LYS A 187 3.92 5.41 23.76
N LEU A 188 4.86 6.00 24.47
CA LEU A 188 4.64 6.49 25.84
C LEU A 188 3.62 7.63 25.87
N GLU A 189 3.76 8.61 24.99
CA GLU A 189 2.84 9.75 24.91
C GLU A 189 1.46 9.34 24.42
N ILE A 190 1.33 8.44 23.45
CA ILE A 190 0.05 7.85 23.04
C ILE A 190 -0.64 7.18 24.24
N LYS A 191 0.12 6.40 25.04
CA LYS A 191 -0.43 5.74 26.23
C LYS A 191 -0.96 6.75 27.25
N LYS A 192 -0.26 7.88 27.47
CA LYS A 192 -0.73 8.95 28.35
C LYS A 192 -2.04 9.56 27.84
N VAL A 193 -2.10 9.94 26.55
CA VAL A 193 -3.30 10.50 25.94
C VAL A 193 -4.50 9.57 26.11
N LEU A 194 -4.32 8.26 25.87
CA LEU A 194 -5.40 7.28 26.02
C LEU A 194 -5.85 7.06 27.46
N ILE A 195 -4.99 7.31 28.47
CA ILE A 195 -5.36 7.21 29.89
C ILE A 195 -6.08 8.48 30.35
N GLU A 196 -5.70 9.64 29.84
CA GLU A 196 -6.29 10.93 30.23
C GLU A 196 -7.70 11.13 29.64
N ASP A 197 -8.02 10.47 28.52
CA ASP A 197 -9.32 10.56 27.83
C ASP A 197 -10.28 9.39 28.16
N LEU A 198 -9.92 8.48 29.13
CA LEU A 198 -10.77 7.45 29.72
C LEU A 198 -11.43 7.95 31.02
#